data_e938fd41545daf79358e9f3499e68d54
#
_entry.id   e938fd41545daf79358e9f3499e68d54
#
_cell.length_a   1.000
_cell.length_b   1.000
_cell.length_c   1.000
_cell.angle_alpha   90.00
_cell.angle_beta   90.00
_cell.angle_gamma   90.00
#
_symmetry.space_group_name_H-M   'P 1'
#
loop_
_entity.id
_entity.type
_entity.pdbx_description
1 polymer ?
#
loop_
_entity_poly.entity_id
_entity_poly.type
_entity_poly.pdbx_seq_one_letter_code
_entity_poly.pdbx_strand_id
1 'polypeptide(L)'
;FGLEDHLSNSSISKDINTAFSALFNLWGVYYEPEEGNPCEQAKAQNLQCWLQKGSINQIKRLNRPAILTLNDSLGEKHQILVTSLEEKVATILIGDQTLNVSLMDISQYWYGDYLILWRPATQFENDLVPGIEDVGVGWLRESLSIITGNIDTNIPAELYGATLERYVRDYQKKKRLTVDGIVGVQTQIAINTDLQVPNTPFLSRIP
;
A
#
# COMPACT_ATOMS: atom_id res chain seq x y z
N PHE A 1 -25.50 -3.83 16.43
CA PHE A 1 -25.18 -2.59 15.71
C PHE A 1 -24.42 -2.97 14.46
N GLY A 2 -24.93 -2.60 13.28
CA GLY A 2 -24.28 -2.81 12.01
C GLY A 2 -23.29 -1.67 11.68
N LEU A 3 -22.53 -1.83 10.59
CA LEU A 3 -21.60 -0.78 10.15
C LEU A 3 -22.33 0.56 9.88
N GLU A 4 -23.56 0.53 9.34
CA GLU A 4 -24.38 1.72 9.11
C GLU A 4 -24.64 2.53 10.40
N ASP A 5 -24.91 1.85 11.52
CA ASP A 5 -25.15 2.55 12.79
C ASP A 5 -23.91 3.35 13.24
N HIS A 6 -22.73 2.80 12.99
CA HIS A 6 -21.46 3.48 13.29
C HIS A 6 -21.16 4.63 12.33
N LEU A 7 -21.48 4.46 11.03
CA LEU A 7 -21.34 5.53 10.05
C LEU A 7 -22.28 6.70 10.36
N SER A 8 -23.54 6.42 10.68
CA SER A 8 -24.57 7.44 10.92
C SER A 8 -24.37 8.22 12.21
N ASN A 9 -23.77 7.59 13.24
CA ASN A 9 -23.65 8.18 14.59
C ASN A 9 -22.33 8.92 14.84
N SER A 10 -21.38 8.91 13.92
CA SER A 10 -20.05 9.46 14.16
C SER A 10 -19.74 10.65 13.23
N SER A 11 -19.79 11.87 13.79
CA SER A 11 -19.21 13.05 13.11
C SER A 11 -17.69 12.90 12.90
N ILE A 12 -17.02 12.12 13.76
CA ILE A 12 -15.57 11.87 13.73
C ILE A 12 -15.19 10.99 12.51
N SER A 13 -16.09 10.10 12.07
CA SER A 13 -15.83 9.24 10.90
C SER A 13 -15.76 10.03 9.58
N LYS A 14 -16.23 11.26 9.58
CA LYS A 14 -16.14 12.17 8.42
C LYS A 14 -14.82 12.95 8.39
N ASP A 15 -14.08 12.98 9.50
CA ASP A 15 -12.80 13.68 9.57
C ASP A 15 -11.68 12.77 9.07
N ILE A 16 -11.20 13.04 7.86
CA ILE A 16 -10.08 12.34 7.26
C ILE A 16 -8.78 12.48 8.07
N ASN A 17 -8.61 13.55 8.87
CA ASN A 17 -7.42 13.75 9.69
C ASN A 17 -7.29 12.69 10.78
N THR A 18 -8.40 12.23 11.35
CA THR A 18 -8.40 11.12 12.30
C THR A 18 -7.87 9.83 11.65
N ALA A 19 -8.33 9.51 10.44
CA ALA A 19 -7.84 8.35 9.69
C ALA A 19 -6.35 8.49 9.32
N PHE A 20 -5.91 9.67 8.89
CA PHE A 20 -4.49 9.93 8.61
C PHE A 20 -3.62 9.84 9.86
N SER A 21 -4.05 10.43 10.98
CA SER A 21 -3.32 10.32 12.25
C SER A 21 -3.08 8.87 12.65
N ALA A 22 -4.10 8.03 12.54
CA ALA A 22 -3.99 6.61 12.83
C ALA A 22 -3.09 5.88 11.83
N LEU A 23 -3.21 6.17 10.53
CA LEU A 23 -2.38 5.56 9.48
C LEU A 23 -0.90 5.91 9.66
N PHE A 24 -0.58 7.19 9.92
CA PHE A 24 0.80 7.65 10.16
C PHE A 24 1.39 7.00 11.41
N ASN A 25 0.59 6.88 12.48
CA ASN A 25 1.01 6.20 13.70
C ASN A 25 1.39 4.73 13.45
N LEU A 26 0.64 4.00 12.61
CA LEU A 26 1.00 2.63 12.21
C LEU A 26 2.34 2.55 11.49
N TRP A 27 2.71 3.58 10.72
CA TRP A 27 3.99 3.69 10.03
C TRP A 27 5.12 4.22 10.93
N GLY A 28 4.81 4.60 12.17
CA GLY A 28 5.79 5.18 13.10
C GLY A 28 6.31 6.54 12.66
N VAL A 29 5.50 7.32 11.95
CA VAL A 29 5.84 8.67 11.46
C VAL A 29 4.87 9.70 12.01
N TYR A 30 5.32 10.95 12.02
CA TYR A 30 4.58 12.08 12.59
C TYR A 30 3.57 12.65 11.58
N TYR A 31 2.40 13.02 12.08
CA TYR A 31 1.38 13.74 11.33
C TYR A 31 0.78 14.87 12.15
N GLU A 32 0.71 16.07 11.56
CA GLU A 32 0.08 17.25 12.14
C GLU A 32 -0.98 17.80 11.19
N PRO A 33 -2.27 17.72 11.55
CA PRO A 33 -3.36 18.18 10.70
C PRO A 33 -3.26 19.65 10.27
N GLU A 34 -2.69 20.50 11.12
CA GLU A 34 -2.56 21.95 10.88
C GLU A 34 -1.39 22.29 9.93
N GLU A 35 -0.48 21.37 9.68
CA GLU A 35 0.71 21.58 8.86
C GLU A 35 0.51 21.27 7.36
N GLY A 36 -0.74 21.16 6.91
CA GLY A 36 -1.09 21.07 5.49
C GLY A 36 -1.29 19.65 4.97
N ASN A 37 -0.97 19.42 3.70
CA ASN A 37 -1.31 18.18 2.99
C ASN A 37 -0.65 16.95 3.61
N PRO A 38 -1.40 15.91 4.01
CA PRO A 38 -0.84 14.69 4.62
C PRO A 38 0.14 13.96 3.69
N CYS A 39 -0.07 13.97 2.37
CA CYS A 39 0.81 13.27 1.44
C CYS A 39 2.16 13.97 1.29
N GLU A 40 2.23 15.30 1.42
CA GLU A 40 3.49 16.02 1.48
C GLU A 40 4.24 15.75 2.79
N GLN A 41 3.52 15.64 3.91
CA GLN A 41 4.11 15.24 5.19
C GLN A 41 4.66 13.81 5.15
N ALA A 42 3.95 12.88 4.48
CA ALA A 42 4.43 11.53 4.25
C ALA A 42 5.71 11.52 3.41
N LYS A 43 5.75 12.31 2.32
CA LYS A 43 6.90 12.44 1.42
C LYS A 43 8.14 12.96 2.17
N ALA A 44 8.00 13.92 3.06
CA ALA A 44 9.08 14.43 3.90
C ALA A 44 9.67 13.36 4.84
N GLN A 45 8.96 12.26 5.07
CA GLN A 45 9.36 11.14 5.94
C GLN A 45 9.62 9.84 5.14
N ASN A 46 9.96 9.97 3.84
CA ASN A 46 10.26 8.84 2.94
C ASN A 46 9.09 7.86 2.75
N LEU A 47 7.87 8.36 2.82
CA LEU A 47 6.66 7.62 2.47
C LEU A 47 5.95 8.34 1.32
N GLN A 48 5.14 7.60 0.57
CA GLN A 48 4.28 8.18 -0.45
C GLN A 48 2.84 7.71 -0.26
N CYS A 49 1.89 8.61 -0.53
CA CYS A 49 0.51 8.25 -0.70
C CYS A 49 0.30 7.56 -2.05
N TRP A 50 -0.54 6.56 -2.06
CA TRP A 50 -1.07 5.98 -3.28
C TRP A 50 -2.59 5.88 -3.19
N LEU A 51 -3.24 6.84 -3.85
CA LEU A 51 -4.70 6.92 -3.94
C LEU A 51 -5.14 6.17 -5.19
N GLN A 52 -6.02 5.21 -5.02
CA GLN A 52 -6.49 4.34 -6.10
C GLN A 52 -7.97 4.02 -5.97
N LYS A 53 -8.50 3.47 -7.05
CA LYS A 53 -9.78 2.78 -7.06
C LYS A 53 -9.54 1.30 -7.41
N GLY A 54 -10.05 0.40 -6.58
CA GLY A 54 -9.77 -1.03 -6.76
C GLY A 54 -10.68 -1.94 -5.96
N SER A 55 -10.18 -3.12 -5.64
CA SER A 55 -10.92 -4.18 -4.93
C SER A 55 -10.25 -4.57 -3.62
N ILE A 56 -10.99 -5.27 -2.75
CA ILE A 56 -10.45 -5.86 -1.52
C ILE A 56 -9.29 -6.82 -1.85
N ASN A 57 -9.37 -7.57 -2.94
CA ASN A 57 -8.29 -8.45 -3.35
C ASN A 57 -7.02 -7.69 -3.72
N GLN A 58 -7.14 -6.50 -4.28
CA GLN A 58 -5.99 -5.63 -4.54
C GLN A 58 -5.37 -5.14 -3.23
N ILE A 59 -6.17 -4.68 -2.27
CA ILE A 59 -5.70 -4.27 -0.94
C ILE A 59 -5.01 -5.43 -0.21
N LYS A 60 -5.58 -6.64 -0.28
CA LYS A 60 -4.94 -7.86 0.26
C LYS A 60 -3.56 -8.12 -0.34
N ARG A 61 -3.42 -7.96 -1.67
CA ARG A 61 -2.12 -8.15 -2.34
C ARG A 61 -1.09 -7.09 -1.95
N LEU A 62 -1.53 -5.84 -1.80
CA LEU A 62 -0.66 -4.76 -1.33
C LEU A 62 -0.21 -4.96 0.10
N ASN A 63 -1.04 -5.59 0.91
CA ASN A 63 -0.80 -5.93 2.32
C ASN A 63 -0.37 -4.71 3.17
N ARG A 64 -1.02 -3.57 2.93
CA ARG A 64 -0.78 -2.31 3.67
C ARG A 64 -2.07 -1.81 4.29
N PRO A 65 -2.03 -1.25 5.52
CA PRO A 65 -3.18 -0.54 6.07
C PRO A 65 -3.70 0.49 5.09
N ALA A 66 -5.02 0.56 4.94
CA ALA A 66 -5.65 1.38 3.92
C ALA A 66 -6.80 2.22 4.50
N ILE A 67 -6.82 3.50 4.17
CA ILE A 67 -7.99 4.34 4.37
C ILE A 67 -8.97 4.06 3.23
N LEU A 68 -10.19 3.61 3.57
CA LEU A 68 -11.28 3.44 2.62
C LEU A 68 -12.26 4.61 2.76
N THR A 69 -12.76 5.09 1.63
CA THR A 69 -13.86 6.04 1.60
C THR A 69 -15.17 5.28 1.40
N LEU A 70 -15.98 5.22 2.46
CA LEU A 70 -17.33 4.63 2.44
C LEU A 70 -18.37 5.71 2.17
N ASN A 71 -19.47 5.33 1.54
CA ASN A 71 -20.62 6.21 1.33
C ASN A 71 -21.81 5.59 2.09
N ASP A 72 -22.40 6.35 3.00
CA ASP A 72 -23.59 5.90 3.72
C ASP A 72 -24.86 5.94 2.86
N SER A 73 -26.00 5.56 3.44
CA SER A 73 -27.29 5.56 2.76
C SER A 73 -27.77 6.97 2.35
N LEU A 74 -27.22 8.02 2.93
CA LEU A 74 -27.49 9.42 2.59
C LEU A 74 -26.50 9.97 1.56
N GLY A 75 -25.50 9.17 1.15
CA GLY A 75 -24.45 9.56 0.22
C GLY A 75 -23.32 10.37 0.86
N GLU A 76 -23.28 10.44 2.18
CA GLU A 76 -22.18 11.10 2.89
C GLU A 76 -20.94 10.21 2.95
N LYS A 77 -19.77 10.84 2.88
CA LYS A 77 -18.48 10.15 2.87
C LYS A 77 -17.92 9.99 4.27
N HIS A 78 -17.45 8.78 4.57
CA HIS A 78 -16.81 8.41 5.82
C HIS A 78 -15.45 7.79 5.54
N GLN A 79 -14.47 8.09 6.39
CA GLN A 79 -13.12 7.56 6.27
C GLN A 79 -12.91 6.50 7.35
N ILE A 80 -12.62 5.29 6.93
CA ILE A 80 -12.25 4.20 7.83
C ILE A 80 -10.83 3.74 7.54
N LEU A 81 -10.09 3.37 8.57
CA LEU A 81 -8.78 2.75 8.41
C LEU A 81 -8.88 1.25 8.61
N VAL A 82 -8.59 0.48 7.58
CA VAL A 82 -8.44 -0.97 7.68
C VAL A 82 -7.05 -1.26 8.22
N THR A 83 -6.99 -1.92 9.37
CA THR A 83 -5.74 -2.25 10.08
C THR A 83 -5.38 -3.72 10.02
N SER A 84 -6.37 -4.60 9.75
CA SER A 84 -6.17 -6.04 9.52
C SER A 84 -7.20 -6.57 8.54
N LEU A 85 -6.78 -7.54 7.74
CA LEU A 85 -7.65 -8.26 6.78
C LEU A 85 -7.44 -9.76 6.92
N GLU A 86 -8.51 -10.45 7.30
CA GLU A 86 -8.62 -11.90 7.25
C GLU A 86 -9.48 -12.33 6.05
N GLU A 87 -9.82 -13.63 5.96
CA GLU A 87 -10.57 -14.12 4.79
C GLU A 87 -11.90 -13.40 4.58
N LYS A 88 -12.68 -13.18 5.64
CA LYS A 88 -14.04 -12.63 5.58
C LYS A 88 -14.27 -11.43 6.49
N VAL A 89 -13.29 -11.07 7.29
CA VAL A 89 -13.40 -10.04 8.33
C VAL A 89 -12.26 -9.04 8.20
N ALA A 90 -12.58 -7.77 8.38
CA ALA A 90 -11.61 -6.69 8.52
C ALA A 90 -11.69 -6.13 9.94
N THR A 91 -10.53 -5.82 10.52
CA THR A 91 -10.45 -4.92 11.65
C THR A 91 -10.33 -3.51 11.11
N ILE A 92 -11.26 -2.64 11.50
CA ILE A 92 -11.30 -1.24 11.07
C ILE A 92 -11.22 -0.31 12.27
N LEU A 93 -10.66 0.86 12.03
CA LEU A 93 -10.77 2.01 12.93
C LEU A 93 -11.70 3.04 12.27
N ILE A 94 -12.71 3.46 13.03
CA ILE A 94 -13.65 4.52 12.65
C ILE A 94 -13.71 5.53 13.80
N GLY A 95 -13.21 6.75 13.57
CA GLY A 95 -12.96 7.67 14.68
C GLY A 95 -11.97 7.05 15.67
N ASP A 96 -12.38 6.92 16.92
CA ASP A 96 -11.64 6.31 18.05
C ASP A 96 -12.02 4.84 18.32
N GLN A 97 -12.95 4.28 17.54
CA GLN A 97 -13.48 2.94 17.75
C GLN A 97 -12.83 1.91 16.84
N THR A 98 -12.41 0.79 17.41
CA THR A 98 -11.92 -0.38 16.66
C THR A 98 -13.05 -1.40 16.57
N LEU A 99 -13.37 -1.83 15.37
CA LEU A 99 -14.46 -2.76 15.07
C LEU A 99 -13.97 -3.91 14.20
N ASN A 100 -14.55 -5.09 14.41
CA ASN A 100 -14.44 -6.20 13.47
C ASN A 100 -15.70 -6.26 12.62
N VAL A 101 -15.56 -6.08 11.32
CA VAL A 101 -16.67 -6.01 10.37
C VAL A 101 -16.49 -7.04 9.26
N SER A 102 -17.61 -7.54 8.74
CA SER A 102 -17.52 -8.44 7.58
C SER A 102 -17.11 -7.68 6.32
N LEU A 103 -16.37 -8.34 5.44
CA LEU A 103 -16.03 -7.74 4.13
C LEU A 103 -17.29 -7.50 3.29
N MET A 104 -18.37 -8.26 3.54
CA MET A 104 -19.66 -8.07 2.89
C MET A 104 -20.28 -6.72 3.32
N ASP A 105 -20.24 -6.39 4.62
CA ASP A 105 -20.76 -5.12 5.12
C ASP A 105 -19.98 -3.94 4.57
N ILE A 106 -18.65 -4.03 4.54
CA ILE A 106 -17.81 -2.99 3.91
C ILE A 106 -18.20 -2.81 2.44
N SER A 107 -18.41 -3.91 1.69
CA SER A 107 -18.70 -3.86 0.26
C SER A 107 -20.03 -3.16 -0.09
N GLN A 108 -20.96 -3.05 0.85
CA GLN A 108 -22.22 -2.35 0.65
C GLN A 108 -22.05 -0.83 0.55
N TYR A 109 -21.04 -0.30 1.24
CA TYR A 109 -20.79 1.14 1.36
C TYR A 109 -19.53 1.60 0.63
N TRP A 110 -18.67 0.67 0.21
CA TRP A 110 -17.40 0.98 -0.43
C TRP A 110 -17.44 0.79 -1.93
N TYR A 111 -17.15 1.85 -2.68
CA TYR A 111 -17.12 1.85 -4.14
C TYR A 111 -15.71 1.79 -4.74
N GLY A 112 -14.74 1.34 -3.94
CA GLY A 112 -13.40 1.02 -4.39
C GLY A 112 -12.34 2.08 -4.08
N ASP A 113 -12.71 3.27 -3.63
CA ASP A 113 -11.74 4.35 -3.35
C ASP A 113 -10.94 4.04 -2.08
N TYR A 114 -9.61 3.99 -2.20
CA TYR A 114 -8.72 3.75 -1.08
C TYR A 114 -7.41 4.52 -1.20
N LEU A 115 -6.77 4.75 -0.06
CA LEU A 115 -5.45 5.33 0.04
C LEU A 115 -4.58 4.45 0.95
N ILE A 116 -3.35 4.18 0.50
CA ILE A 116 -2.30 3.58 1.33
C ILE A 116 -1.10 4.50 1.40
N LEU A 117 -0.28 4.31 2.44
CA LEU A 117 1.10 4.76 2.45
C LEU A 117 2.01 3.60 2.05
N TRP A 118 3.11 3.91 1.38
CA TRP A 118 4.14 2.94 1.03
C TRP A 118 5.51 3.62 1.01
N ARG A 119 6.56 2.83 1.13
CA ARG A 119 7.94 3.33 1.14
C ARG A 119 8.59 3.04 -0.21
N PRO A 120 8.88 4.06 -1.03
CA PRO A 120 9.62 3.88 -2.26
C PRO A 120 11.08 3.51 -1.92
N ALA A 121 11.74 2.81 -2.83
CA ALA A 121 13.20 2.74 -2.80
C ALA A 121 13.75 4.15 -3.05
N THR A 122 14.55 4.66 -2.14
CA THR A 122 14.96 6.08 -2.10
C THR A 122 15.86 6.52 -3.26
N GLN A 123 16.25 5.60 -4.13
CA GLN A 123 17.26 5.82 -5.15
C GLN A 123 16.70 6.20 -6.51
N PHE A 124 15.38 6.22 -6.70
CA PHE A 124 14.77 6.59 -7.96
C PHE A 124 13.39 7.25 -7.77
N GLU A 125 13.11 8.21 -8.65
CA GLU A 125 11.85 8.96 -8.62
C GLU A 125 10.79 8.44 -9.59
N ASN A 126 11.21 7.66 -10.59
CA ASN A 126 10.38 7.14 -11.67
C ASN A 126 10.35 5.61 -11.68
N ASP A 127 9.39 5.05 -12.41
CA ASP A 127 9.35 3.63 -12.66
C ASP A 127 10.61 3.15 -13.39
N LEU A 128 11.16 2.01 -12.98
CA LEU A 128 12.27 1.39 -13.71
C LEU A 128 11.71 0.63 -14.90
N VAL A 129 12.18 0.97 -16.09
CA VAL A 129 11.75 0.36 -17.35
C VAL A 129 12.91 -0.36 -18.03
N PRO A 130 12.66 -1.43 -18.81
CA PRO A 130 13.70 -2.11 -19.56
C PRO A 130 14.50 -1.14 -20.44
N GLY A 131 15.83 -1.28 -20.43
CA GLY A 131 16.77 -0.45 -21.19
C GLY A 131 17.29 0.78 -20.44
N ILE A 132 16.72 1.13 -19.29
CA ILE A 132 17.22 2.27 -18.50
C ILE A 132 18.56 1.94 -17.84
N GLU A 133 19.38 2.95 -17.65
CA GLU A 133 20.58 2.91 -16.81
C GLU A 133 20.34 3.87 -15.64
N ASP A 134 20.19 3.32 -14.43
CA ASP A 134 19.79 4.06 -13.23
C ASP A 134 20.28 3.36 -11.96
N VAL A 135 20.64 4.14 -10.95
CA VAL A 135 21.08 3.61 -9.65
C VAL A 135 20.01 2.72 -8.97
N GLY A 136 18.73 2.98 -9.21
CA GLY A 136 17.62 2.15 -8.74
C GLY A 136 17.63 0.74 -9.28
N VAL A 137 18.26 0.50 -10.44
CA VAL A 137 18.44 -0.85 -11.01
C VAL A 137 19.36 -1.69 -10.11
N GLY A 138 20.34 -1.06 -9.45
CA GLY A 138 21.19 -1.74 -8.47
C GLY A 138 20.35 -2.29 -7.30
N TRP A 139 19.47 -1.47 -6.74
CA TRP A 139 18.50 -1.91 -5.71
C TRP A 139 17.61 -3.06 -6.21
N LEU A 140 17.06 -2.93 -7.42
CA LEU A 140 16.19 -3.95 -8.00
C LEU A 140 16.92 -5.29 -8.14
N ARG A 141 18.13 -5.26 -8.66
CA ARG A 141 18.98 -6.45 -8.86
C ARG A 141 19.31 -7.13 -7.53
N GLU A 142 19.72 -6.36 -6.53
CA GLU A 142 19.99 -6.87 -5.17
C GLU A 142 18.74 -7.48 -4.55
N SER A 143 17.62 -6.77 -4.61
CA SER A 143 16.33 -7.22 -4.06
C SER A 143 15.86 -8.53 -4.66
N LEU A 144 15.85 -8.64 -6.00
CA LEU A 144 15.45 -9.88 -6.68
C LEU A 144 16.46 -11.01 -6.44
N SER A 145 17.74 -10.70 -6.28
CA SER A 145 18.76 -11.67 -5.90
C SER A 145 18.48 -12.29 -4.54
N ILE A 146 18.15 -11.48 -3.54
CA ILE A 146 17.77 -11.96 -2.20
C ILE A 146 16.51 -12.84 -2.28
N ILE A 147 15.49 -12.40 -3.03
CA ILE A 147 14.21 -13.09 -3.12
C ILE A 147 14.31 -14.41 -3.91
N THR A 148 15.10 -14.45 -4.98
CA THR A 148 15.18 -15.59 -5.89
C THR A 148 16.39 -16.48 -5.67
N GLY A 149 17.41 -16.00 -4.96
CA GLY A 149 18.69 -16.68 -4.78
C GLY A 149 19.59 -16.66 -6.02
N ASN A 150 19.25 -15.90 -7.05
CA ASN A 150 19.99 -15.81 -8.32
C ASN A 150 20.63 -14.43 -8.47
N ILE A 151 21.94 -14.39 -8.64
CA ILE A 151 22.70 -13.16 -8.90
C ILE A 151 23.36 -13.28 -10.26
N ASP A 152 23.06 -12.34 -11.16
CA ASP A 152 23.85 -12.15 -12.38
C ASP A 152 24.90 -11.07 -12.13
N THR A 153 26.15 -11.50 -11.94
CA THR A 153 27.28 -10.61 -11.64
C THR A 153 28.01 -10.10 -12.89
N ASN A 154 27.59 -10.54 -14.09
CA ASN A 154 28.31 -10.27 -15.33
C ASN A 154 27.80 -9.04 -16.10
N ILE A 155 26.81 -8.33 -15.57
CA ILE A 155 26.19 -7.17 -16.23
C ILE A 155 26.39 -5.94 -15.35
N PRO A 156 26.57 -4.72 -15.91
CA PRO A 156 26.64 -3.49 -15.14
C PRO A 156 25.47 -3.37 -14.18
N ALA A 157 25.76 -3.04 -12.91
CA ALA A 157 24.76 -3.05 -11.84
C ALA A 157 23.56 -2.12 -12.10
N GLU A 158 23.79 -1.04 -12.83
CA GLU A 158 22.80 0.01 -13.10
C GLU A 158 22.05 -0.16 -14.43
N LEU A 159 22.39 -1.18 -15.24
CA LEU A 159 21.71 -1.45 -16.51
C LEU A 159 20.53 -2.40 -16.32
N TYR A 160 19.32 -1.94 -16.69
CA TYR A 160 18.12 -2.76 -16.77
C TYR A 160 18.10 -3.55 -18.08
N GLY A 161 18.95 -4.56 -18.18
CA GLY A 161 19.06 -5.41 -19.39
C GLY A 161 18.02 -6.52 -19.46
N ALA A 162 18.01 -7.22 -20.59
CA ALA A 162 17.02 -8.26 -20.91
C ALA A 162 16.96 -9.41 -19.89
N THR A 163 18.08 -9.78 -19.26
CA THR A 163 18.10 -10.83 -18.24
C THR A 163 17.34 -10.38 -16.99
N LEU A 164 17.57 -9.15 -16.52
CA LEU A 164 16.87 -8.60 -15.37
C LEU A 164 15.37 -8.41 -15.67
N GLU A 165 15.02 -7.94 -16.88
CA GLU A 165 13.62 -7.85 -17.32
C GLU A 165 12.90 -9.19 -17.22
N ARG A 166 13.54 -10.29 -17.63
CA ARG A 166 12.96 -11.63 -17.52
C ARG A 166 12.69 -11.98 -16.05
N TYR A 167 13.64 -11.71 -15.13
CA TYR A 167 13.42 -11.95 -13.70
C TYR A 167 12.28 -11.10 -13.15
N VAL A 168 12.16 -9.84 -13.55
CA VAL A 168 11.05 -8.97 -13.15
C VAL A 168 9.71 -9.53 -13.63
N ARG A 169 9.60 -9.92 -14.89
CA ARG A 169 8.38 -10.52 -15.47
C ARG A 169 8.00 -11.81 -14.77
N ASP A 170 8.96 -12.69 -14.48
CA ASP A 170 8.71 -13.93 -13.72
C ASP A 170 8.24 -13.62 -12.29
N TYR A 171 8.84 -12.63 -11.66
CA TYR A 171 8.43 -12.16 -10.35
C TYR A 171 7.00 -11.59 -10.36
N GLN A 172 6.69 -10.71 -11.30
CA GLN A 172 5.36 -10.13 -11.48
C GLN A 172 4.31 -11.22 -11.70
N LYS A 173 4.59 -12.23 -12.53
CA LYS A 173 3.72 -13.38 -12.76
C LYS A 173 3.48 -14.16 -11.47
N LYS A 174 4.53 -14.47 -10.71
CA LYS A 174 4.44 -15.16 -9.41
C LYS A 174 3.56 -14.37 -8.42
N LYS A 175 3.68 -13.05 -8.42
CA LYS A 175 2.91 -12.15 -7.55
C LYS A 175 1.53 -11.78 -8.11
N ARG A 176 1.14 -12.29 -9.27
CA ARG A 176 -0.12 -11.97 -9.96
C ARG A 176 -0.30 -10.46 -10.21
N LEU A 177 0.80 -9.79 -10.52
CA LEU A 177 0.84 -8.40 -10.99
C LEU A 177 0.70 -8.33 -12.50
N THR A 178 0.57 -7.12 -13.04
CA THR A 178 0.73 -6.89 -14.49
C THR A 178 2.14 -7.31 -14.92
N VAL A 179 2.23 -8.17 -15.94
CA VAL A 179 3.51 -8.73 -16.41
C VAL A 179 4.02 -7.86 -17.57
N ASP A 180 4.52 -6.69 -17.26
CA ASP A 180 4.98 -5.68 -18.23
C ASP A 180 6.49 -5.41 -18.18
N GLY A 181 7.18 -5.95 -17.16
CA GLY A 181 8.60 -5.69 -16.94
C GLY A 181 8.88 -4.31 -16.33
N ILE A 182 7.85 -3.53 -15.99
CA ILE A 182 7.99 -2.20 -15.38
C ILE A 182 7.95 -2.33 -13.86
N VAL A 183 8.95 -1.79 -13.19
CA VAL A 183 8.99 -1.77 -11.72
C VAL A 183 8.37 -0.48 -11.20
N GLY A 184 7.04 -0.42 -11.31
CA GLY A 184 6.20 0.64 -10.75
C GLY A 184 5.80 0.37 -9.29
N VAL A 185 4.87 1.18 -8.77
CA VAL A 185 4.44 1.16 -7.36
C VAL A 185 4.07 -0.24 -6.87
N GLN A 186 3.23 -0.98 -7.58
CA GLN A 186 2.79 -2.31 -7.14
C GLN A 186 3.92 -3.32 -7.08
N THR A 187 4.83 -3.29 -8.05
CA THR A 187 6.00 -4.18 -8.08
C THR A 187 6.96 -3.85 -6.93
N GLN A 188 7.20 -2.57 -6.66
CA GLN A 188 8.04 -2.13 -5.52
C GLN A 188 7.43 -2.53 -4.18
N ILE A 189 6.12 -2.33 -3.99
CA ILE A 189 5.42 -2.75 -2.76
C ILE A 189 5.54 -4.26 -2.55
N ALA A 190 5.38 -5.06 -3.61
CA ALA A 190 5.52 -6.50 -3.54
C ALA A 190 6.95 -6.93 -3.15
N ILE A 191 7.97 -6.31 -3.74
CA ILE A 191 9.37 -6.53 -3.40
C ILE A 191 9.64 -6.18 -1.93
N ASN A 192 9.20 -5.00 -1.47
CA ASN A 192 9.34 -4.57 -0.09
C ASN A 192 8.64 -5.52 0.90
N THR A 193 7.52 -6.12 0.49
CA THR A 193 6.79 -7.11 1.28
C THR A 193 7.62 -8.38 1.43
N ASP A 194 8.16 -8.92 0.34
CA ASP A 194 8.97 -10.14 0.38
C ASP A 194 10.30 -9.94 1.14
N LEU A 195 10.88 -8.76 1.04
CA LEU A 195 12.07 -8.39 1.82
C LEU A 195 11.76 -8.09 3.30
N GLN A 196 10.48 -8.02 3.67
CA GLN A 196 10.03 -7.66 5.02
C GLN A 196 10.73 -6.38 5.52
N VAL A 197 10.71 -5.34 4.67
CA VAL A 197 11.36 -4.05 4.97
C VAL A 197 10.95 -3.55 6.35
N PRO A 198 11.91 -3.25 7.25
CA PRO A 198 11.63 -2.86 8.62
C PRO A 198 10.67 -1.66 8.73
N ASN A 199 9.90 -1.61 9.83
CA ASN A 199 8.92 -0.55 10.10
C ASN A 199 7.84 -0.41 9.01
N THR A 200 7.47 -1.54 8.40
CA THR A 200 6.36 -1.62 7.44
C THR A 200 5.17 -2.28 8.13
N PRO A 201 4.03 -1.60 8.28
CA PRO A 201 2.82 -2.22 8.79
C PRO A 201 2.18 -3.11 7.72
N PHE A 202 1.72 -4.29 8.11
CA PHE A 202 1.04 -5.25 7.25
C PHE A 202 -0.39 -5.51 7.73
N LEU A 203 -1.31 -5.72 6.78
CA LEU A 203 -2.71 -6.08 7.07
C LEU A 203 -2.86 -7.51 7.56
N SER A 204 -2.02 -8.41 7.08
CA SER A 204 -1.99 -9.80 7.47
C SER A 204 -0.55 -10.25 7.67
N ARG A 205 -0.36 -11.28 8.51
CA ARG A 205 0.96 -11.86 8.72
C ARG A 205 1.50 -12.40 7.38
N ILE A 206 2.76 -12.14 7.12
CA ILE A 206 3.50 -12.76 6.01
C ILE A 206 3.85 -14.17 6.47
N PRO A 207 3.48 -15.21 5.71
CA PRO A 207 3.80 -16.58 6.05
C PRO A 207 5.30 -16.86 6.07
#